data_d17a13174e06b20e7a08cd0f9a7389ec
#
_entry.id   d17a13174e06b20e7a08cd0f9a7389ec
#
_cell.length_a   1.000
_cell.length_b   1.000
_cell.length_c   1.000
_cell.angle_alpha   90.00
_cell.angle_beta   90.00
_cell.angle_gamma   90.00
#
_symmetry.space_group_name_H-M   'P 1'
#
loop_
_entity.id
_entity.type
_entity.pdbx_description
1 polymer ?
#
loop_
_entity_poly.entity_id
_entity_poly.type
_entity_poly.pdbx_seq_one_letter_code
_entity_poly.pdbx_strand_id
1 'polypeptide(L)'
;MATFKEQVEGLTGLSIDSGSSPTQSELTQFLKDGVLDVTSRCLSVRPQDSFMFMRISSESTSQAGVTIPSAKIISVVRESGTNDNWKNCRKIPIGFQYDVTDSTSLHYASKFNPAYLVSEEGAILVYPPPSSGGANSYKVYYVNGTPTDQTNNASLTYAHSDIKYFPEDKAYLVVLYASIQSLQNALSSKALPDDISFPSIPSSLSLSDAPVIPSISNNSISFTTTAPTYSGPTVVPNFGDAENWISVEED
;
A
#
# COMPACT_ATOMS: atom_id res chain seq x y z
N MET A 1 20.91 -15.90 -1.47
CA MET A 1 20.25 -14.90 -2.36
C MET A 1 20.80 -13.54 -2.05
N ALA A 2 20.76 -12.60 -3.01
CA ALA A 2 21.11 -11.20 -2.76
C ALA A 2 20.09 -10.60 -1.77
N THR A 3 20.54 -9.73 -0.87
CA THR A 3 19.66 -9.00 0.06
C THR A 3 18.76 -8.04 -0.69
N PHE A 4 17.65 -7.61 -0.10
CA PHE A 4 16.77 -6.60 -0.71
C PHE A 4 17.51 -5.30 -0.99
N LYS A 5 18.46 -4.91 -0.13
CA LYS A 5 19.34 -3.77 -0.37
C LYS A 5 20.12 -3.94 -1.67
N GLU A 6 20.84 -5.05 -1.83
CA GLU A 6 21.65 -5.30 -3.04
C GLU A 6 20.81 -5.35 -4.31
N GLN A 7 19.58 -5.87 -4.22
CA GLN A 7 18.64 -5.90 -5.34
C GLN A 7 18.19 -4.49 -5.74
N VAL A 8 17.84 -3.65 -4.75
CA VAL A 8 17.42 -2.26 -5.00
C VAL A 8 18.58 -1.42 -5.51
N GLU A 9 19.78 -1.55 -4.90
CA GLU A 9 20.99 -0.87 -5.37
C GLU A 9 21.34 -1.26 -6.82
N GLY A 10 21.21 -2.55 -7.15
CA GLY A 10 21.44 -3.04 -8.53
C GLY A 10 20.46 -2.48 -9.55
N LEU A 11 19.19 -2.26 -9.18
CA LEU A 11 18.18 -1.70 -10.08
C LEU A 11 18.26 -0.17 -10.21
N THR A 12 18.64 0.52 -9.15
CA THR A 12 18.60 1.99 -9.09
C THR A 12 19.95 2.65 -9.34
N GLY A 13 21.05 1.92 -9.14
CA GLY A 13 22.40 2.46 -9.14
C GLY A 13 22.70 3.36 -7.94
N LEU A 14 21.81 3.41 -6.95
CA LEU A 14 22.02 4.15 -5.71
C LEU A 14 22.90 3.35 -4.75
N SER A 15 23.71 4.03 -3.94
CA SER A 15 24.36 3.43 -2.78
C SER A 15 23.52 3.78 -1.54
N ILE A 16 23.01 2.77 -0.84
CA ILE A 16 22.09 2.94 0.29
C ILE A 16 22.81 2.57 1.58
N ASP A 17 23.07 3.55 2.42
CA ASP A 17 23.71 3.37 3.73
C ASP A 17 22.96 4.18 4.81
N SER A 18 23.55 4.35 5.98
CA SER A 18 22.94 5.09 7.08
C SER A 18 22.89 6.60 6.87
N GLY A 19 23.70 7.13 5.95
CA GLY A 19 23.84 8.57 5.65
C GLY A 19 23.39 8.95 4.24
N SER A 20 22.97 7.97 3.42
CA SER A 20 22.49 8.23 2.05
C SER A 20 21.03 8.70 2.03
N SER A 21 20.58 9.11 0.87
CA SER A 21 19.17 9.34 0.58
C SER A 21 18.76 8.41 -0.60
N PRO A 22 17.89 7.42 -0.34
CA PRO A 22 17.31 7.05 0.96
C PRO A 22 18.31 6.38 1.91
N THR A 23 17.99 6.41 3.20
CA THR A 23 18.69 5.65 4.24
C THR A 23 18.24 4.18 4.25
N GLN A 24 19.03 3.31 4.91
CA GLN A 24 18.66 1.91 5.14
C GLN A 24 17.34 1.74 5.91
N SER A 25 17.04 2.67 6.82
CA SER A 25 15.78 2.67 7.58
C SER A 25 14.58 2.99 6.68
N GLU A 26 14.73 3.98 5.80
CA GLU A 26 13.70 4.33 4.81
C GLU A 26 13.49 3.20 3.80
N LEU A 27 14.57 2.58 3.31
CA LEU A 27 14.45 1.40 2.45
C LEU A 27 13.69 0.27 3.15
N THR A 28 13.95 0.04 4.44
CA THR A 28 13.19 -0.95 5.23
C THR A 28 11.70 -0.63 5.25
N GLN A 29 11.34 0.64 5.40
CA GLN A 29 9.94 1.06 5.37
C GLN A 29 9.34 0.88 3.98
N PHE A 30 10.04 1.28 2.92
CA PHE A 30 9.58 1.08 1.53
C PHE A 30 9.33 -0.38 1.18
N LEU A 31 10.16 -1.29 1.70
CA LEU A 31 9.95 -2.73 1.53
C LEU A 31 8.69 -3.20 2.24
N LYS A 32 8.44 -2.76 3.48
CA LYS A 32 7.23 -3.11 4.22
C LYS A 32 5.98 -2.58 3.53
N ASP A 33 6.00 -1.34 3.12
CA ASP A 33 4.89 -0.71 2.40
C ASP A 33 4.64 -1.41 1.05
N GLY A 34 5.71 -1.79 0.36
CA GLY A 34 5.65 -2.57 -0.88
C GLY A 34 4.98 -3.92 -0.69
N VAL A 35 5.30 -4.65 0.38
CA VAL A 35 4.63 -5.94 0.69
C VAL A 35 3.14 -5.73 0.91
N LEU A 36 2.76 -4.70 1.67
CA LEU A 36 1.35 -4.40 1.95
C LEU A 36 0.59 -3.95 0.71
N ASP A 37 1.19 -3.09 -0.11
CA ASP A 37 0.58 -2.61 -1.35
C ASP A 37 0.38 -3.75 -2.36
N VAL A 38 1.42 -4.55 -2.63
CA VAL A 38 1.33 -5.70 -3.54
C VAL A 38 0.29 -6.71 -3.04
N THR A 39 0.29 -7.03 -1.74
CA THR A 39 -0.70 -7.93 -1.13
C THR A 39 -2.11 -7.39 -1.33
N SER A 40 -2.35 -6.12 -1.03
CA SER A 40 -3.65 -5.47 -1.18
C SER A 40 -4.15 -5.50 -2.62
N ARG A 41 -3.29 -5.17 -3.59
CA ARG A 41 -3.62 -5.20 -5.03
C ARG A 41 -3.90 -6.61 -5.51
N CYS A 42 -3.09 -7.59 -5.13
CA CYS A 42 -3.35 -8.99 -5.49
C CYS A 42 -4.70 -9.46 -4.97
N LEU A 43 -5.03 -9.14 -3.71
CA LEU A 43 -6.30 -9.55 -3.10
C LEU A 43 -7.52 -8.77 -3.61
N SER A 44 -7.33 -7.56 -4.14
CA SER A 44 -8.43 -6.81 -4.79
C SER A 44 -8.80 -7.41 -6.14
N VAL A 45 -7.80 -7.89 -6.90
CA VAL A 45 -8.01 -8.51 -8.22
C VAL A 45 -8.47 -9.97 -8.10
N ARG A 46 -7.85 -10.73 -7.18
CA ARG A 46 -8.13 -12.15 -6.97
C ARG A 46 -8.30 -12.48 -5.48
N PRO A 47 -9.47 -12.23 -4.89
CA PRO A 47 -9.71 -12.52 -3.46
C PRO A 47 -9.53 -13.99 -3.08
N GLN A 48 -9.73 -14.90 -4.04
CA GLN A 48 -9.55 -16.36 -3.84
C GLN A 48 -8.09 -16.75 -3.60
N ASP A 49 -7.11 -15.96 -4.05
CA ASP A 49 -5.69 -16.24 -3.88
C ASP A 49 -5.18 -15.84 -2.48
N SER A 50 -6.09 -15.50 -1.56
CA SER A 50 -5.75 -15.09 -0.18
C SER A 50 -4.96 -16.15 0.60
N PHE A 51 -5.07 -17.43 0.22
CA PHE A 51 -4.30 -18.52 0.82
C PHE A 51 -2.78 -18.39 0.59
N MET A 52 -2.35 -17.70 -0.48
CA MET A 52 -0.93 -17.48 -0.78
C MET A 52 -0.26 -16.53 0.22
N PHE A 53 -1.05 -15.65 0.85
CA PHE A 53 -0.61 -14.66 1.82
C PHE A 53 -1.03 -15.03 3.24
N MET A 54 -1.51 -16.26 3.43
CA MET A 54 -2.14 -16.70 4.66
C MET A 54 -1.12 -17.01 5.75
N ARG A 55 -1.45 -16.51 6.94
CA ARG A 55 -0.82 -16.91 8.20
C ARG A 55 -1.85 -17.56 9.11
N ILE A 56 -1.40 -18.49 9.94
CA ILE A 56 -2.21 -19.17 10.94
C ILE A 56 -1.74 -18.70 12.31
N SER A 57 -2.68 -18.32 13.19
CA SER A 57 -2.37 -18.04 14.59
C SER A 57 -1.96 -19.31 15.34
N SER A 58 -1.30 -19.16 16.48
CA SER A 58 -1.24 -20.24 17.46
C SER A 58 -2.64 -20.62 17.92
N GLU A 59 -2.79 -21.84 18.45
CA GLU A 59 -4.00 -22.25 19.13
C GLU A 59 -4.26 -21.38 20.36
N SER A 60 -5.51 -20.95 20.52
CA SER A 60 -5.92 -20.18 21.69
C SER A 60 -7.07 -20.87 22.41
N THR A 61 -6.94 -20.92 23.72
CA THR A 61 -7.98 -21.40 24.65
C THR A 61 -8.67 -20.26 25.39
N SER A 62 -8.29 -19.02 25.09
CA SER A 62 -8.91 -17.80 25.64
C SER A 62 -9.81 -17.16 24.61
N GLN A 63 -11.02 -16.73 24.99
CA GLN A 63 -12.02 -16.18 24.08
C GLN A 63 -11.52 -14.99 23.25
N ALA A 64 -10.70 -14.11 23.83
CA ALA A 64 -10.08 -12.96 23.15
C ALA A 64 -8.55 -13.13 22.98
N GLY A 65 -8.08 -14.37 23.00
CA GLY A 65 -6.63 -14.67 23.03
C GLY A 65 -5.88 -14.41 21.74
N VAL A 66 -6.58 -14.11 20.64
CA VAL A 66 -5.97 -13.75 19.36
C VAL A 66 -6.46 -12.37 18.95
N THR A 67 -5.55 -11.42 18.89
CA THR A 67 -5.79 -10.06 18.40
C THR A 67 -5.07 -9.86 17.08
N ILE A 68 -5.79 -9.43 16.06
CA ILE A 68 -5.25 -9.24 14.70
C ILE A 68 -5.65 -7.85 14.21
N PRO A 69 -4.92 -6.81 14.62
CA PRO A 69 -5.19 -5.46 14.18
C PRO A 69 -4.92 -5.33 12.69
N SER A 70 -5.83 -4.69 11.98
CA SER A 70 -5.68 -4.31 10.56
C SER A 70 -5.45 -5.47 9.56
N ALA A 71 -5.66 -6.72 9.96
CA ALA A 71 -5.49 -7.86 9.06
C ALA A 71 -6.84 -8.34 8.48
N LYS A 72 -6.79 -8.85 7.25
CA LYS A 72 -7.94 -9.49 6.62
C LYS A 72 -8.09 -10.92 7.17
N ILE A 73 -9.13 -11.17 7.93
CA ILE A 73 -9.47 -12.51 8.42
C ILE A 73 -10.02 -13.32 7.24
N ILE A 74 -9.44 -14.49 7.00
CA ILE A 74 -9.88 -15.43 5.96
C ILE A 74 -10.91 -16.39 6.56
N SER A 75 -10.56 -17.03 7.68
CA SER A 75 -11.39 -18.02 8.35
C SER A 75 -11.00 -18.13 9.82
N VAL A 76 -11.96 -18.52 10.63
CA VAL A 76 -11.73 -18.89 12.03
C VAL A 76 -12.26 -20.32 12.21
N VAL A 77 -11.46 -21.18 12.81
CA VAL A 77 -11.86 -22.55 13.10
C VAL A 77 -11.78 -22.83 14.59
N ARG A 78 -12.71 -23.62 15.09
CA ARG A 78 -12.79 -24.02 16.50
C ARG A 78 -12.94 -25.53 16.60
N GLU A 79 -12.33 -26.13 17.60
CA GLU A 79 -12.52 -27.54 17.93
C GLU A 79 -13.93 -27.79 18.49
N SER A 80 -14.49 -28.95 18.17
CA SER A 80 -15.86 -29.32 18.53
C SER A 80 -15.97 -30.16 19.81
N GLY A 81 -14.94 -30.18 20.64
CA GLY A 81 -14.85 -31.02 21.85
C GLY A 81 -14.19 -32.38 21.61
N THR A 82 -13.61 -32.60 20.41
CA THR A 82 -12.79 -33.75 20.06
C THR A 82 -11.52 -33.24 19.41
N ASN A 83 -10.35 -33.78 19.77
CA ASN A 83 -9.07 -33.37 19.24
C ASN A 83 -9.08 -33.44 17.71
N ASP A 84 -8.51 -32.41 17.09
CA ASP A 84 -8.38 -32.25 15.65
C ASP A 84 -9.70 -32.24 14.84
N ASN A 85 -10.85 -32.16 15.50
CA ASN A 85 -12.14 -32.00 14.84
C ASN A 85 -12.52 -30.53 14.72
N TRP A 86 -11.90 -29.85 13.76
CA TRP A 86 -12.07 -28.42 13.52
C TRP A 86 -13.35 -28.10 12.75
N LYS A 87 -14.13 -27.14 13.26
CA LYS A 87 -15.33 -26.60 12.63
C LYS A 87 -15.09 -25.14 12.23
N ASN A 88 -15.52 -24.79 11.04
CA ASN A 88 -15.45 -23.41 10.59
C ASN A 88 -16.46 -22.55 11.35
N CYS A 89 -16.01 -21.40 11.89
CA CYS A 89 -16.84 -20.44 12.59
C CYS A 89 -17.51 -19.49 11.59
N ARG A 90 -18.80 -19.30 11.71
CA ARG A 90 -19.50 -18.26 10.94
C ARG A 90 -19.21 -16.89 11.54
N LYS A 91 -18.97 -15.90 10.68
CA LYS A 91 -18.84 -14.51 11.11
C LYS A 91 -20.20 -13.92 11.43
N ILE A 92 -20.31 -13.23 12.56
CA ILE A 92 -21.51 -12.52 12.96
C ILE A 92 -21.21 -11.04 13.22
N PRO A 93 -22.17 -10.14 12.96
CA PRO A 93 -22.06 -8.74 13.37
C PRO A 93 -22.00 -8.60 14.89
N ILE A 94 -21.31 -7.57 15.39
CA ILE A 94 -21.13 -7.34 16.82
C ILE A 94 -22.46 -7.13 17.56
N GLY A 95 -23.47 -6.57 16.89
CA GLY A 95 -24.81 -6.37 17.46
C GLY A 95 -25.52 -7.64 17.91
N PHE A 96 -25.11 -8.82 17.38
CA PHE A 96 -25.69 -10.12 17.76
C PHE A 96 -24.86 -10.86 18.82
N GLN A 97 -23.96 -10.18 19.52
CA GLN A 97 -23.08 -10.77 20.53
C GLN A 97 -23.84 -11.52 21.63
N TYR A 98 -24.96 -10.98 22.06
CA TYR A 98 -25.80 -11.60 23.11
C TYR A 98 -26.65 -12.74 22.58
N ASP A 99 -27.16 -12.60 21.36
CA ASP A 99 -27.99 -13.61 20.72
C ASP A 99 -27.25 -14.93 20.47
N VAL A 100 -25.93 -14.90 20.26
CA VAL A 100 -25.15 -16.12 20.08
C VAL A 100 -25.01 -16.98 21.34
N THR A 101 -25.24 -16.41 22.50
CA THR A 101 -25.24 -17.14 23.79
C THR A 101 -26.62 -17.61 24.22
N ASP A 102 -27.68 -17.08 23.63
CA ASP A 102 -29.06 -17.45 23.95
C ASP A 102 -29.46 -18.67 23.10
N SER A 103 -29.73 -19.79 23.80
CA SER A 103 -30.14 -21.06 23.17
C SER A 103 -31.49 -21.00 22.44
N THR A 104 -32.29 -19.97 22.66
CA THR A 104 -33.59 -19.76 22.00
C THR A 104 -33.44 -18.88 20.74
N SER A 105 -32.31 -18.23 20.58
CA SER A 105 -32.02 -17.37 19.43
C SER A 105 -31.67 -18.18 18.17
N LEU A 106 -32.11 -17.70 17.01
CA LEU A 106 -31.72 -18.21 15.71
C LEU A 106 -30.19 -18.09 15.49
N HIS A 107 -29.55 -17.15 16.16
CA HIS A 107 -28.12 -16.90 16.08
C HIS A 107 -27.28 -17.72 17.08
N TYR A 108 -27.90 -18.60 17.85
CA TYR A 108 -27.20 -19.43 18.84
C TYR A 108 -25.98 -20.15 18.25
N ALA A 109 -24.87 -20.07 18.96
CA ALA A 109 -23.63 -20.74 18.57
C ALA A 109 -23.42 -22.01 19.42
N SER A 110 -23.27 -23.14 18.76
CA SER A 110 -22.95 -24.43 19.39
C SER A 110 -21.55 -24.90 19.00
N LYS A 111 -21.04 -25.94 19.67
CA LYS A 111 -19.75 -26.54 19.31
C LYS A 111 -19.70 -27.11 17.89
N PHE A 112 -20.84 -27.41 17.27
CA PHE A 112 -20.94 -27.93 15.90
C PHE A 112 -21.22 -26.82 14.87
N ASN A 113 -21.71 -25.67 15.32
CA ASN A 113 -21.96 -24.49 14.51
C ASN A 113 -21.41 -23.25 15.25
N PRO A 114 -20.09 -23.16 15.41
CA PRO A 114 -19.47 -22.06 16.13
C PRO A 114 -19.57 -20.74 15.37
N ALA A 115 -19.47 -19.64 16.11
CA ALA A 115 -19.50 -18.30 15.55
C ALA A 115 -18.32 -17.47 16.08
N TYR A 116 -17.96 -16.43 15.35
CA TYR A 116 -17.00 -15.44 15.83
C TYR A 116 -17.43 -14.04 15.46
N LEU A 117 -16.96 -13.09 16.23
CA LEU A 117 -17.04 -11.67 15.95
C LEU A 117 -15.67 -11.02 16.15
N VAL A 118 -15.50 -9.85 15.61
CA VAL A 118 -14.28 -9.04 15.77
C VAL A 118 -14.63 -7.83 16.59
N SER A 119 -13.91 -7.62 17.71
CA SER A 119 -14.06 -6.44 18.56
C SER A 119 -13.38 -5.21 17.95
N GLU A 120 -13.56 -4.05 18.57
CA GLU A 120 -12.98 -2.76 18.13
C GLU A 120 -11.46 -2.80 18.01
N GLU A 121 -10.79 -3.52 18.89
CA GLU A 121 -9.33 -3.66 18.91
C GLU A 121 -8.81 -4.74 17.94
N GLY A 122 -9.69 -5.40 17.18
CA GLY A 122 -9.32 -6.52 16.32
C GLY A 122 -9.17 -7.85 17.07
N ALA A 123 -9.62 -7.95 18.32
CA ALA A 123 -9.65 -9.21 19.03
C ALA A 123 -10.78 -10.11 18.49
N ILE A 124 -10.45 -11.40 18.34
CA ILE A 124 -11.37 -12.41 17.82
C ILE A 124 -12.10 -13.06 18.99
N LEU A 125 -13.38 -12.78 19.10
CA LEU A 125 -14.26 -13.38 20.09
C LEU A 125 -14.97 -14.60 19.49
N VAL A 126 -14.71 -15.79 20.03
CA VAL A 126 -15.26 -17.05 19.50
C VAL A 126 -16.34 -17.61 20.43
N TYR A 127 -17.41 -18.10 19.85
CA TYR A 127 -18.55 -18.69 20.55
C TYR A 127 -18.86 -20.12 20.04
N PRO A 128 -19.18 -21.07 20.93
CA PRO A 128 -19.08 -20.98 22.39
C PRO A 128 -17.67 -20.63 22.85
N PRO A 129 -17.50 -20.00 24.04
CA PRO A 129 -16.18 -19.63 24.54
C PRO A 129 -15.23 -20.84 24.52
N PRO A 130 -13.98 -20.65 24.05
CA PRO A 130 -12.95 -21.70 24.14
C PRO A 130 -12.57 -21.91 25.61
N SER A 131 -12.00 -23.07 25.90
CA SER A 131 -11.54 -23.41 27.27
C SER A 131 -10.26 -24.23 27.22
N SER A 132 -9.51 -24.23 28.30
CA SER A 132 -8.24 -24.98 28.43
C SER A 132 -8.41 -26.48 28.60
N GLY A 133 -9.64 -26.99 28.67
CA GLY A 133 -9.95 -28.41 28.80
C GLY A 133 -10.71 -28.97 27.60
N GLY A 134 -10.29 -30.14 27.11
CA GLY A 134 -11.09 -30.98 26.21
C GLY A 134 -11.31 -30.46 24.80
N ALA A 135 -10.24 -30.19 24.06
CA ALA A 135 -10.31 -29.89 22.61
C ALA A 135 -11.33 -28.78 22.24
N ASN A 136 -11.17 -27.63 22.87
CA ASN A 136 -12.03 -26.46 22.68
C ASN A 136 -11.26 -25.21 22.24
N SER A 137 -10.05 -25.40 21.70
CA SER A 137 -9.22 -24.32 21.18
C SER A 137 -9.74 -23.76 19.85
N TYR A 138 -9.22 -22.61 19.43
CA TYR A 138 -9.48 -22.07 18.10
C TYR A 138 -8.20 -21.56 17.45
N LYS A 139 -8.23 -21.45 16.15
CA LYS A 139 -7.18 -20.87 15.29
C LYS A 139 -7.79 -19.86 14.34
N VAL A 140 -7.02 -18.88 13.97
CA VAL A 140 -7.40 -17.85 13.01
C VAL A 140 -6.48 -17.92 11.79
N TYR A 141 -7.09 -17.95 10.62
CA TYR A 141 -6.42 -17.83 9.33
C TYR A 141 -6.59 -16.41 8.83
N TYR A 142 -5.50 -15.70 8.60
CA TYR A 142 -5.55 -14.30 8.24
C TYR A 142 -4.42 -13.91 7.29
N VAL A 143 -4.61 -12.83 6.54
CA VAL A 143 -3.55 -12.23 5.75
C VAL A 143 -2.64 -11.45 6.67
N ASN A 144 -1.35 -11.72 6.61
CA ASN A 144 -0.38 -11.08 7.51
C ASN A 144 -0.24 -9.59 7.17
N GLY A 145 -0.60 -8.71 8.10
CA GLY A 145 -0.43 -7.27 8.00
C GLY A 145 0.94 -6.76 8.46
N THR A 146 1.81 -7.66 8.96
CA THR A 146 3.15 -7.32 9.43
C THR A 146 4.18 -8.13 8.67
N PRO A 147 4.86 -7.53 7.68
CA PRO A 147 5.89 -8.24 6.89
C PRO A 147 7.03 -8.77 7.76
N THR A 148 7.32 -10.06 7.63
CA THR A 148 8.38 -10.76 8.37
C THR A 148 9.30 -11.51 7.41
N ASP A 149 10.54 -11.74 7.84
CA ASP A 149 11.48 -12.59 7.11
C ASP A 149 11.14 -14.09 7.28
N GLN A 150 11.63 -14.91 6.37
CA GLN A 150 11.37 -16.34 6.36
C GLN A 150 12.14 -17.10 7.44
N THR A 151 13.32 -16.64 7.78
CA THR A 151 14.27 -17.40 8.62
C THR A 151 13.92 -17.32 10.11
N ASN A 152 13.75 -16.09 10.63
CA ASN A 152 13.62 -15.87 12.08
C ASN A 152 12.27 -15.33 12.51
N ASN A 153 11.30 -15.14 11.61
CA ASN A 153 10.06 -14.41 11.84
C ASN A 153 10.28 -12.97 12.37
N ALA A 154 11.46 -12.41 12.16
CA ALA A 154 11.76 -11.04 12.53
C ALA A 154 11.01 -10.06 11.59
N SER A 155 10.87 -8.82 12.01
CA SER A 155 10.33 -7.78 11.14
C SER A 155 11.21 -7.63 9.91
N LEU A 156 10.59 -7.55 8.73
CA LEU A 156 11.31 -7.39 7.45
C LEU A 156 12.21 -6.16 7.49
N THR A 157 13.44 -6.32 7.00
CA THR A 157 14.43 -5.25 6.87
C THR A 157 15.16 -5.33 5.53
N TYR A 158 15.91 -4.31 5.21
CA TYR A 158 16.75 -4.22 4.00
C TYR A 158 17.79 -5.35 3.88
N ALA A 159 18.20 -5.95 5.02
CA ALA A 159 19.24 -6.98 5.07
C ALA A 159 18.71 -8.39 4.77
N HIS A 160 17.41 -8.59 4.72
CA HIS A 160 16.81 -9.88 4.38
C HIS A 160 16.76 -10.09 2.87
N SER A 161 16.58 -11.37 2.46
CA SER A 161 16.45 -11.77 1.05
C SER A 161 15.08 -12.37 0.74
N ASP A 162 14.28 -12.68 1.75
CA ASP A 162 13.03 -13.42 1.63
C ASP A 162 11.91 -12.77 2.45
N ILE A 163 10.66 -13.04 2.05
CA ILE A 163 9.46 -12.56 2.73
C ILE A 163 8.61 -13.77 3.09
N LYS A 164 8.31 -13.94 4.37
CA LYS A 164 7.46 -15.03 4.84
C LYS A 164 6.00 -14.77 4.53
N TYR A 165 5.26 -15.85 4.25
CA TYR A 165 3.84 -15.78 3.88
C TYR A 165 3.57 -14.87 2.68
N PHE A 166 4.47 -14.89 1.73
CA PHE A 166 4.39 -14.10 0.51
C PHE A 166 4.86 -14.94 -0.69
N PRO A 167 4.17 -14.90 -1.85
CA PRO A 167 4.56 -15.67 -3.03
C PRO A 167 5.91 -15.21 -3.58
N GLU A 168 6.84 -16.14 -3.80
CA GLU A 168 8.18 -15.84 -4.33
C GLU A 168 8.12 -15.19 -5.72
N ASP A 169 7.18 -15.62 -6.56
CA ASP A 169 6.97 -15.07 -7.91
C ASP A 169 6.54 -13.59 -7.91
N LYS A 170 6.12 -13.07 -6.78
CA LYS A 170 5.70 -11.68 -6.60
C LYS A 170 6.68 -10.83 -5.78
N ALA A 171 7.69 -11.47 -5.16
CA ALA A 171 8.68 -10.76 -4.36
C ALA A 171 9.41 -9.65 -5.14
N TYR A 172 9.63 -9.89 -6.43
CA TYR A 172 10.25 -8.90 -7.31
C TYR A 172 9.43 -7.60 -7.44
N LEU A 173 8.10 -7.65 -7.32
CA LEU A 173 7.24 -6.46 -7.34
C LEU A 173 7.47 -5.57 -6.11
N VAL A 174 7.78 -6.18 -4.97
CA VAL A 174 8.16 -5.47 -3.75
C VAL A 174 9.49 -4.73 -3.96
N VAL A 175 10.46 -5.40 -4.58
CA VAL A 175 11.75 -4.78 -4.91
C VAL A 175 11.58 -3.62 -5.89
N LEU A 176 10.73 -3.77 -6.91
CA LEU A 176 10.41 -2.68 -7.85
C LEU A 176 9.73 -1.51 -7.14
N TYR A 177 8.76 -1.77 -6.27
CA TYR A 177 8.10 -0.73 -5.48
C TYR A 177 9.12 0.04 -4.63
N ALA A 178 9.96 -0.68 -3.88
CA ALA A 178 11.01 -0.07 -3.07
C ALA A 178 12.03 0.72 -3.90
N SER A 179 12.37 0.23 -5.11
CA SER A 179 13.26 0.92 -6.03
C SER A 179 12.68 2.24 -6.52
N ILE A 180 11.39 2.26 -6.89
CA ILE A 180 10.69 3.49 -7.30
C ILE A 180 10.66 4.50 -6.15
N GLN A 181 10.29 4.07 -4.94
CA GLN A 181 10.28 4.95 -3.76
C GLN A 181 11.68 5.48 -3.43
N SER A 182 12.72 4.64 -3.57
CA SER A 182 14.11 5.03 -3.36
C SER A 182 14.57 6.09 -4.36
N LEU A 183 14.23 5.95 -5.63
CA LEU A 183 14.53 6.95 -6.67
C LEU A 183 13.78 8.25 -6.42
N GLN A 184 12.51 8.19 -6.02
CA GLN A 184 11.71 9.37 -5.68
C GLN A 184 12.30 10.12 -4.47
N ASN A 185 12.72 9.38 -3.43
CA ASN A 185 13.38 9.96 -2.26
C ASN A 185 14.71 10.61 -2.65
N ALA A 186 15.57 9.91 -3.43
CA ALA A 186 16.83 10.45 -3.89
C ALA A 186 16.65 11.69 -4.79
N LEU A 187 15.60 11.73 -5.60
CA LEU A 187 15.30 12.88 -6.44
C LEU A 187 14.81 14.07 -5.60
N SER A 188 13.96 13.85 -4.62
CA SER A 188 13.44 14.89 -3.73
C SER A 188 14.52 15.50 -2.83
N SER A 189 15.55 14.71 -2.49
CA SER A 189 16.69 15.17 -1.69
C SER A 189 17.72 15.99 -2.47
N LYS A 190 17.70 15.86 -3.82
CA LYS A 190 18.51 16.74 -4.67
C LYS A 190 17.79 18.08 -4.72
N ALA A 191 18.31 19.06 -4.02
CA ALA A 191 17.91 20.45 -4.21
C ALA A 191 17.96 20.74 -5.72
N LEU A 192 16.86 21.18 -6.31
CA LEU A 192 16.92 21.79 -7.64
C LEU A 192 17.97 22.89 -7.55
N PRO A 193 18.96 22.93 -8.46
CA PRO A 193 19.93 24.02 -8.42
C PRO A 193 19.14 25.33 -8.45
N ASP A 194 19.27 26.12 -7.38
CA ASP A 194 18.61 27.42 -7.21
C ASP A 194 19.02 28.42 -8.29
N ASP A 195 20.07 28.10 -9.04
CA ASP A 195 20.60 28.87 -10.16
C ASP A 195 20.65 28.02 -11.45
N ILE A 196 19.56 28.00 -12.18
CA ILE A 196 19.70 27.82 -13.63
C ILE A 196 20.15 29.17 -14.17
N SER A 197 21.47 29.42 -14.18
CA SER A 197 22.02 30.58 -14.85
C SER A 197 21.83 30.39 -16.36
N PHE A 198 20.81 31.02 -16.89
CA PHE A 198 20.71 31.16 -18.35
C PHE A 198 21.92 31.98 -18.83
N PRO A 199 22.60 31.55 -19.91
CA PRO A 199 23.68 32.35 -20.47
C PRO A 199 23.14 33.75 -20.76
N SER A 200 23.83 34.79 -20.26
CA SER A 200 23.46 36.16 -20.55
C SER A 200 23.43 36.37 -22.05
N ILE A 201 22.28 36.79 -22.59
CA ILE A 201 22.18 37.17 -24.01
C ILE A 201 23.14 38.32 -24.23
N PRO A 202 24.09 38.22 -25.18
CA PRO A 202 25.01 39.32 -25.42
C PRO A 202 24.21 40.59 -25.76
N SER A 203 24.49 41.67 -25.07
CA SER A 203 23.81 42.97 -25.25
C SER A 203 23.98 43.58 -26.66
N SER A 204 24.74 42.91 -27.53
CA SER A 204 24.97 43.30 -28.91
C SER A 204 23.99 42.69 -29.95
N LEU A 205 23.04 41.87 -29.50
CA LEU A 205 21.93 41.39 -30.34
C LEU A 205 20.81 42.43 -30.34
N SER A 206 21.00 43.52 -31.05
CA SER A 206 19.90 44.43 -31.38
C SER A 206 19.12 43.83 -32.56
N LEU A 207 18.16 42.96 -32.26
CA LEU A 207 17.16 42.55 -33.21
C LEU A 207 16.03 43.59 -33.13
N SER A 208 15.95 44.45 -34.12
CA SER A 208 14.88 45.44 -34.23
C SER A 208 13.47 44.83 -34.42
N ASP A 209 13.40 43.52 -34.58
CA ASP A 209 12.17 42.73 -34.75
C ASP A 209 12.17 41.49 -33.83
N ALA A 210 12.78 41.58 -32.65
CA ALA A 210 12.77 40.47 -31.72
C ALA A 210 11.36 40.20 -31.15
N PRO A 211 10.91 38.94 -31.20
CA PRO A 211 9.70 38.56 -30.46
C PRO A 211 9.93 38.80 -28.97
N VAL A 212 8.84 39.21 -28.30
CA VAL A 212 8.83 39.52 -26.86
C VAL A 212 9.47 38.42 -26.04
N ILE A 213 10.60 38.74 -25.40
CA ILE A 213 11.27 37.80 -24.51
C ILE A 213 10.66 37.98 -23.11
N PRO A 214 10.16 36.89 -22.49
CA PRO A 214 9.65 36.99 -21.12
C PRO A 214 10.80 37.35 -20.16
N SER A 215 10.63 38.40 -19.36
CA SER A 215 11.55 38.75 -18.30
C SER A 215 11.21 37.95 -17.03
N ILE A 216 12.19 37.22 -16.52
CA ILE A 216 12.05 36.46 -15.28
C ILE A 216 12.69 37.28 -14.15
N SER A 217 11.88 37.79 -13.25
CA SER A 217 12.38 38.39 -12.00
C SER A 217 11.53 37.92 -10.84
N ASN A 218 12.20 37.49 -9.77
CA ASN A 218 11.59 37.11 -8.49
C ASN A 218 10.45 36.07 -8.58
N ASN A 219 10.72 34.90 -9.20
CA ASN A 219 9.78 33.78 -9.31
C ASN A 219 8.43 34.10 -10.00
N SER A 220 8.31 35.20 -10.75
CA SER A 220 7.17 35.48 -11.57
C SER A 220 7.57 35.72 -13.02
N ILE A 221 6.90 35.03 -13.96
CA ILE A 221 7.06 35.27 -15.39
C ILE A 221 6.06 36.37 -15.76
N SER A 222 6.54 37.55 -16.11
CA SER A 222 5.71 38.62 -16.64
C SER A 222 5.91 38.73 -18.16
N PHE A 223 4.82 38.74 -18.89
CA PHE A 223 4.83 38.99 -20.34
C PHE A 223 4.43 40.43 -20.57
N THR A 224 5.32 41.25 -21.14
CA THR A 224 4.96 42.55 -21.60
C THR A 224 4.38 42.41 -23.00
N THR A 225 3.05 42.53 -23.14
CA THR A 225 2.36 42.54 -24.42
C THR A 225 2.47 43.91 -25.09
N THR A 226 3.60 44.18 -25.74
CA THR A 226 3.59 45.21 -26.80
C THR A 226 3.29 44.43 -28.08
N ALA A 227 2.06 44.58 -28.59
CA ALA A 227 1.65 43.91 -29.82
C ALA A 227 2.56 44.35 -30.97
N PRO A 228 3.24 43.43 -31.68
CA PRO A 228 3.94 43.81 -32.91
C PRO A 228 2.90 44.24 -33.94
N THR A 229 3.12 45.40 -34.53
CA THR A 229 2.29 45.86 -35.64
C THR A 229 2.72 45.04 -36.88
N TYR A 230 1.95 43.99 -37.17
CA TYR A 230 2.20 43.14 -38.34
C TYR A 230 1.50 43.70 -39.56
N SER A 231 2.24 44.21 -40.54
CA SER A 231 1.71 44.71 -41.83
C SER A 231 1.87 43.64 -42.92
N GLY A 232 1.42 42.43 -42.69
CA GLY A 232 1.36 41.36 -43.68
C GLY A 232 -0.04 40.76 -43.80
N PRO A 233 -0.37 40.03 -44.87
CA PRO A 233 -1.71 39.45 -45.04
C PRO A 233 -1.98 38.45 -43.91
N THR A 234 -3.02 38.79 -43.12
CA THR A 234 -3.47 38.00 -41.97
C THR A 234 -4.14 36.71 -42.46
N VAL A 235 -3.43 35.60 -42.42
CA VAL A 235 -4.08 34.29 -42.41
C VAL A 235 -4.40 34.01 -40.93
N VAL A 236 -5.63 34.32 -40.55
CA VAL A 236 -6.16 33.96 -39.23
C VAL A 236 -6.50 32.46 -39.30
N PRO A 237 -5.85 31.57 -38.54
CA PRO A 237 -6.36 30.22 -38.40
C PRO A 237 -7.71 30.32 -37.65
N ASN A 238 -8.76 29.86 -38.30
CA ASN A 238 -10.08 29.77 -37.69
C ASN A 238 -10.07 28.63 -36.69
N PHE A 239 -9.78 28.93 -35.42
CA PHE A 239 -10.11 28.04 -34.31
C PHE A 239 -11.61 28.21 -34.11
N GLY A 240 -12.39 27.24 -34.58
CA GLY A 240 -13.84 27.23 -34.43
C GLY A 240 -14.25 27.53 -32.99
N ASP A 241 -15.36 28.19 -32.86
CA ASP A 241 -15.91 28.78 -31.65
C ASP A 241 -15.80 27.82 -30.45
N ALA A 242 -15.21 28.29 -29.37
CA ALA A 242 -15.01 27.58 -28.11
C ALA A 242 -16.32 27.26 -27.35
N GLU A 243 -17.47 27.60 -27.94
CA GLU A 243 -18.79 27.40 -27.31
C GLU A 243 -19.38 25.99 -27.48
N ASN A 244 -18.73 25.10 -28.25
CA ASN A 244 -19.27 23.77 -28.55
C ASN A 244 -18.70 22.63 -27.70
N TRP A 245 -18.02 22.91 -26.61
CA TRP A 245 -17.37 21.86 -25.78
C TRP A 245 -18.03 21.64 -24.42
N ILE A 246 -19.17 22.28 -24.13
CA ILE A 246 -19.89 22.03 -22.86
C ILE A 246 -21.34 21.68 -23.19
N SER A 247 -21.57 20.45 -23.60
CA SER A 247 -22.84 19.76 -23.45
C SER A 247 -22.58 18.27 -23.32
N VAL A 248 -22.27 17.86 -22.10
CA VAL A 248 -22.49 16.48 -21.67
C VAL A 248 -23.86 16.50 -21.02
N GLU A 249 -24.85 15.99 -21.71
CA GLU A 249 -26.16 15.69 -21.15
C GLU A 249 -26.00 14.56 -20.12
N GLU A 250 -26.51 14.81 -18.92
CA GLU A 250 -26.84 13.78 -17.94
C GLU A 250 -28.09 13.04 -18.45
N ASP A 251 -27.95 11.72 -18.56
CA ASP A 251 -29.04 10.72 -18.52
C ASP A 251 -28.59 9.55 -17.61
#